data_25eded74c7c47aaf7b59f926398dca31
#
_entry.id   25eded74c7c47aaf7b59f926398dca31
#
_cell.length_a   1.000
_cell.length_b   1.000
_cell.length_c   1.000
_cell.angle_alpha   90.00
_cell.angle_beta   90.00
_cell.angle_gamma   90.00
#
_symmetry.space_group_name_H-M   'P 1'
#
loop_
_entity.id
_entity.type
_entity.pdbx_description
1 polymer ?
#
loop_
_entity_poly.entity_id
_entity_poly.type
_entity_poly.pdbx_seq_one_letter_code
_entity_poly.pdbx_strand_id
1 'polypeptide(L)'
;NRVIAEHFSGGRILTKNQLQALRSEYRGTPPPTTANLHELTFTDVQDPIAPERVGRRNPLNVVISQLNTAETPSAQVTPKVANKALFDHAYDHITMQILTEAARQLYLATRPDSERTPEISSIRGNFLAFAELDSPVQIRATAPGEFVVEQDNRQIADFALKS
;
A
#
# COMPACT_ATOMS: atom_id res chain seq x y z
N ASN A 1 14.90 -29.07 7.69
CA ASN A 1 14.00 -28.23 6.91
C ASN A 1 13.87 -26.91 7.66
N ARG A 2 14.29 -25.81 7.02
CA ARG A 2 14.14 -24.45 7.56
C ARG A 2 12.91 -23.83 6.91
N VAL A 3 11.94 -23.43 7.71
CA VAL A 3 10.82 -22.60 7.23
C VAL A 3 11.39 -21.24 6.91
N ILE A 4 11.18 -20.76 5.67
CA ILE A 4 11.65 -19.45 5.20
C ILE A 4 10.58 -18.39 5.48
N ALA A 5 9.32 -18.74 5.27
CA ALA A 5 8.17 -17.89 5.56
C ALA A 5 6.92 -18.74 5.69
N GLU A 6 5.99 -18.29 6.52
CA GLU A 6 4.62 -18.80 6.58
C GLU A 6 3.66 -17.66 6.27
N HIS A 7 2.64 -17.93 5.48
CA HIS A 7 1.60 -16.98 5.14
C HIS A 7 0.24 -17.54 5.52
N PHE A 8 -0.50 -16.77 6.32
CA PHE A 8 -1.88 -17.07 6.68
C PHE A 8 -2.77 -15.92 6.20
N SER A 9 -3.77 -16.24 5.40
CA SER A 9 -4.75 -15.27 4.97
C SER A 9 -6.15 -15.80 5.18
N GLY A 10 -7.05 -14.92 5.59
CA GLY A 10 -8.48 -15.18 5.68
C GLY A 10 -9.23 -14.04 5.01
N GLY A 11 -10.31 -14.34 4.34
CA GLY A 11 -11.10 -13.34 3.65
C GLY A 11 -12.51 -13.83 3.38
N ARG A 12 -13.36 -12.91 2.97
CA ARG A 12 -14.72 -13.18 2.55
C ARG A 12 -14.74 -13.32 1.04
N ILE A 13 -15.23 -14.45 0.53
CA ILE A 13 -15.48 -14.63 -0.88
C ILE A 13 -16.83 -13.97 -1.19
N LEU A 14 -16.83 -13.00 -2.10
CA LEU A 14 -18.02 -12.27 -2.53
C LEU A 14 -18.31 -12.61 -3.99
N THR A 15 -19.58 -12.72 -4.33
CA THR A 15 -19.99 -12.71 -5.74
C THR A 15 -19.80 -11.30 -6.33
N LYS A 16 -19.72 -11.19 -7.65
CA LYS A 16 -19.61 -9.89 -8.34
C LYS A 16 -20.72 -8.92 -7.92
N ASN A 17 -21.95 -9.40 -7.77
CA ASN A 17 -23.08 -8.56 -7.36
C ASN A 17 -22.96 -8.09 -5.90
N GLN A 18 -22.52 -8.96 -4.99
CA GLN A 18 -22.26 -8.58 -3.59
C GLN A 18 -21.12 -7.56 -3.49
N LEU A 19 -20.07 -7.72 -4.29
CA LEU A 19 -18.98 -6.77 -4.35
C LEU A 19 -19.45 -5.39 -4.86
N GLN A 20 -20.24 -5.37 -5.94
CA GLN A 20 -20.81 -4.14 -6.48
C GLN A 20 -21.76 -3.48 -5.49
N ALA A 21 -22.63 -4.24 -4.81
CA ALA A 21 -23.51 -3.69 -3.78
C ALA A 21 -22.70 -3.06 -2.64
N LEU A 22 -21.68 -3.75 -2.13
CA LEU A 22 -20.81 -3.23 -1.07
C LEU A 22 -20.11 -1.92 -1.49
N ARG A 23 -19.62 -1.83 -2.72
CA ARG A 23 -18.97 -0.61 -3.23
C ARG A 23 -19.97 0.51 -3.53
N SER A 24 -21.18 0.20 -3.96
CA SER A 24 -22.21 1.21 -4.23
C SER A 24 -22.72 1.91 -2.98
N GLU A 25 -22.51 1.35 -1.79
CA GLU A 25 -22.84 2.03 -0.52
C GLU A 25 -22.04 3.32 -0.30
N TYR A 26 -20.84 3.41 -0.90
CA TYR A 26 -19.96 4.58 -0.74
C TYR A 26 -19.45 5.18 -2.07
N ARG A 27 -19.79 4.56 -3.21
CA ARG A 27 -19.45 5.07 -4.54
C ARG A 27 -20.70 5.22 -5.39
N GLY A 28 -20.95 6.45 -5.86
CA GLY A 28 -22.04 6.72 -6.80
C GLY A 28 -21.72 6.37 -8.27
N THR A 29 -20.46 6.05 -8.59
CA THR A 29 -19.98 5.76 -9.95
C THR A 29 -19.09 4.51 -9.97
N PRO A 30 -19.02 3.78 -11.11
CA PRO A 30 -18.05 2.69 -11.26
C PRO A 30 -16.62 3.19 -11.00
N PRO A 31 -15.76 2.37 -10.35
CA PRO A 31 -14.37 2.75 -10.13
C PRO A 31 -13.61 2.80 -11.46
N PRO A 32 -12.62 3.71 -11.59
CA PRO A 32 -11.68 3.64 -12.70
C PRO A 32 -10.87 2.36 -12.64
N THR A 33 -10.16 2.04 -13.71
CA THR A 33 -9.23 0.92 -13.76
C THR A 33 -7.83 1.39 -14.11
N THR A 34 -6.82 0.58 -13.79
CA THR A 34 -5.43 0.88 -14.17
C THR A 34 -5.19 0.89 -15.68
N ALA A 35 -6.18 0.55 -16.50
CA ALA A 35 -6.16 0.76 -17.94
C ALA A 35 -6.38 2.24 -18.31
N ASN A 36 -7.07 3.02 -17.47
CA ASN A 36 -7.42 4.42 -17.67
C ASN A 36 -6.49 5.33 -16.88
N LEU A 37 -5.23 5.43 -17.26
CA LEU A 37 -4.18 6.12 -16.48
C LEU A 37 -4.52 7.57 -16.11
N HIS A 38 -5.27 8.28 -16.96
CA HIS A 38 -5.66 9.67 -16.73
C HIS A 38 -6.70 9.87 -15.62
N GLU A 39 -7.33 8.79 -15.16
CA GLU A 39 -8.30 8.80 -14.04
C GLU A 39 -7.65 8.47 -12.70
N LEU A 40 -6.34 8.12 -12.69
CA LEU A 40 -5.63 7.67 -11.50
C LEU A 40 -4.94 8.84 -10.79
N THR A 41 -5.06 8.93 -9.47
CA THR A 41 -4.48 10.01 -8.66
C THR A 41 -3.00 9.81 -8.28
N PHE A 42 -2.45 8.64 -8.55
CA PHE A 42 -1.06 8.27 -8.17
C PHE A 42 -0.09 8.17 -9.34
N THR A 43 -0.46 8.58 -10.56
CA THR A 43 0.41 8.51 -11.74
C THR A 43 1.40 9.66 -11.81
N ASP A 44 1.02 10.84 -11.32
CA ASP A 44 1.89 12.01 -11.20
C ASP A 44 2.58 11.99 -9.82
N VAL A 45 3.73 11.32 -9.77
CA VAL A 45 4.47 11.12 -8.52
C VAL A 45 5.27 12.37 -8.18
N GLN A 46 4.87 13.04 -7.11
CA GLN A 46 5.64 14.13 -6.49
C GLN A 46 6.63 13.56 -5.48
N ASP A 47 7.79 14.20 -5.33
CA ASP A 47 8.83 13.83 -4.36
C ASP A 47 9.14 12.32 -4.33
N PRO A 48 9.71 11.77 -5.42
CA PRO A 48 10.02 10.35 -5.50
C PRO A 48 11.10 9.97 -4.48
N ILE A 49 10.96 8.78 -3.90
CA ILE A 49 11.91 8.26 -2.90
C ILE A 49 12.97 7.42 -3.61
N ALA A 50 14.24 7.59 -3.21
CA ALA A 50 15.33 6.74 -3.68
C ALA A 50 15.06 5.27 -3.29
N PRO A 51 15.18 4.32 -4.22
CA PRO A 51 14.83 2.91 -3.98
C PRO A 51 15.58 2.30 -2.79
N GLU A 52 16.84 2.66 -2.60
CA GLU A 52 17.69 2.15 -1.52
C GLU A 52 17.13 2.52 -0.15
N ARG A 53 16.48 3.68 -0.03
CA ARG A 53 15.88 4.16 1.22
C ARG A 53 14.74 3.27 1.71
N VAL A 54 14.11 2.55 0.81
CA VAL A 54 12.98 1.63 1.09
C VAL A 54 13.36 0.15 0.86
N GLY A 55 14.67 -0.15 0.80
CA GLY A 55 15.19 -1.50 0.62
C GLY A 55 14.87 -2.09 -0.76
N ARG A 56 14.85 -1.25 -1.80
CA ARG A 56 14.65 -1.65 -3.19
C ARG A 56 15.84 -1.22 -4.05
N ARG A 57 16.03 -1.86 -5.20
CA ARG A 57 17.03 -1.47 -6.21
C ARG A 57 16.38 -0.89 -7.45
N ASN A 58 15.20 -1.41 -7.80
CA ASN A 58 14.46 -0.95 -8.97
C ASN A 58 13.44 0.11 -8.55
N PRO A 59 13.48 1.32 -9.12
CA PRO A 59 12.51 2.39 -8.82
C PRO A 59 11.06 2.03 -9.16
N LEU A 60 10.82 1.05 -10.04
CA LEU A 60 9.46 0.53 -10.29
C LEU A 60 8.86 -0.18 -9.07
N ASN A 61 9.71 -0.67 -8.15
CA ASN A 61 9.26 -1.35 -6.94
C ASN A 61 9.03 -0.39 -5.75
N VAL A 62 9.27 0.91 -5.93
CA VAL A 62 8.94 1.92 -4.92
C VAL A 62 7.47 2.27 -5.07
N VAL A 63 6.69 2.03 -4.02
CA VAL A 63 5.22 2.20 -4.00
C VAL A 63 4.75 3.34 -3.11
N ILE A 64 5.69 4.11 -2.54
CA ILE A 64 5.40 5.31 -1.75
C ILE A 64 6.18 6.51 -2.27
N SER A 65 5.64 7.71 -2.03
CA SER A 65 6.28 9.01 -2.32
C SER A 65 5.92 10.02 -1.23
N GLN A 66 6.36 11.27 -1.35
CA GLN A 66 6.05 12.35 -0.40
C GLN A 66 6.33 11.93 1.06
N LEU A 67 7.52 11.36 1.28
CA LEU A 67 7.91 10.82 2.58
C LEU A 67 8.11 11.94 3.59
N ASN A 68 7.32 11.94 4.65
CA ASN A 68 7.55 12.71 5.85
C ASN A 68 8.10 11.79 6.95
N THR A 69 9.24 12.14 7.53
CA THR A 69 9.87 11.39 8.64
C THR A 69 9.87 12.18 9.95
N ALA A 70 9.07 13.24 10.04
CA ALA A 70 8.89 14.02 11.28
C ALA A 70 8.20 13.16 12.37
N GLU A 71 7.70 13.81 13.40
CA GLU A 71 7.12 13.18 14.60
C GLU A 71 6.11 12.04 14.30
N THR A 72 5.31 12.21 13.25
CA THR A 72 4.39 11.18 12.74
C THR A 72 4.77 10.81 11.31
N PRO A 73 5.61 9.79 11.10
CA PRO A 73 6.04 9.39 9.77
C PRO A 73 4.86 9.03 8.87
N SER A 74 4.88 9.54 7.64
CA SER A 74 3.82 9.33 6.67
C SER A 74 4.33 9.36 5.23
N ALA A 75 3.55 8.81 4.31
CA ALA A 75 3.82 8.85 2.88
C ALA A 75 2.52 8.69 2.08
N GLN A 76 2.54 9.08 0.82
CA GLN A 76 1.47 8.77 -0.13
C GLN A 76 1.76 7.43 -0.81
N VAL A 77 0.74 6.60 -1.00
CA VAL A 77 0.84 5.35 -1.75
C VAL A 77 0.73 5.65 -3.24
N THR A 78 1.82 5.42 -3.98
CA THR A 78 1.95 5.80 -5.40
C THR A 78 2.60 4.67 -6.22
N PRO A 79 1.91 3.52 -6.37
CA PRO A 79 2.45 2.40 -7.12
C PRO A 79 2.58 2.75 -8.61
N LYS A 80 3.58 2.22 -9.27
CA LYS A 80 3.81 2.46 -10.71
C LYS A 80 3.08 1.40 -11.54
N VAL A 81 2.09 1.79 -12.35
CA VAL A 81 1.31 0.89 -13.22
C VAL A 81 2.20 0.15 -14.24
N ALA A 82 3.34 0.72 -14.61
CA ALA A 82 4.34 0.06 -15.45
C ALA A 82 4.97 -1.19 -14.80
N ASN A 83 4.86 -1.35 -13.48
CA ASN A 83 5.36 -2.52 -12.77
C ASN A 83 4.42 -3.71 -12.96
N LYS A 84 4.76 -4.61 -13.88
CA LYS A 84 3.96 -5.80 -14.20
C LYS A 84 3.95 -6.87 -13.10
N ALA A 85 4.83 -6.77 -12.11
CA ALA A 85 4.77 -7.64 -10.92
C ALA A 85 3.68 -7.17 -9.92
N LEU A 86 3.22 -5.93 -10.02
CA LEU A 86 2.15 -5.36 -9.20
C LEU A 86 0.83 -5.24 -9.98
N PHE A 87 0.91 -5.03 -11.30
CA PHE A 87 -0.22 -4.82 -12.20
C PHE A 87 -0.08 -5.70 -13.44
N ASP A 88 -0.29 -7.01 -13.28
CA ASP A 88 -0.23 -8.01 -14.36
C ASP A 88 -1.48 -7.99 -15.27
N HIS A 89 -2.56 -7.38 -14.79
CA HIS A 89 -3.80 -7.10 -15.54
C HIS A 89 -4.39 -5.75 -15.12
N ALA A 90 -5.57 -5.41 -15.62
CA ALA A 90 -6.27 -4.19 -15.20
C ALA A 90 -6.93 -4.41 -13.83
N TYR A 91 -6.56 -3.58 -12.85
CA TYR A 91 -7.16 -3.53 -11.52
C TYR A 91 -8.08 -2.32 -11.40
N ASP A 92 -9.07 -2.41 -10.54
CA ASP A 92 -10.00 -1.35 -10.19
C ASP A 92 -9.79 -0.80 -8.75
N HIS A 93 -8.70 -1.21 -8.10
CA HIS A 93 -8.27 -0.74 -6.78
C HIS A 93 -6.78 -1.00 -6.57
N ILE A 94 -6.20 -0.35 -5.58
CA ILE A 94 -4.84 -0.67 -5.10
C ILE A 94 -4.94 -1.96 -4.28
N THR A 95 -4.16 -2.96 -4.65
CA THR A 95 -4.25 -4.30 -4.05
C THR A 95 -3.65 -4.37 -2.65
N MET A 96 -4.05 -5.38 -1.88
CA MET A 96 -3.50 -5.64 -0.54
C MET A 96 -1.97 -5.82 -0.56
N GLN A 97 -1.41 -6.40 -1.62
CA GLN A 97 0.04 -6.57 -1.76
C GLN A 97 0.76 -5.23 -1.84
N ILE A 98 0.19 -4.27 -2.56
CA ILE A 98 0.74 -2.91 -2.69
C ILE A 98 0.67 -2.19 -1.35
N LEU A 99 -0.44 -2.28 -0.62
CA LEU A 99 -0.60 -1.67 0.70
C LEU A 99 0.36 -2.29 1.73
N THR A 100 0.54 -3.61 1.69
CA THR A 100 1.51 -4.33 2.53
C THR A 100 2.94 -3.88 2.22
N GLU A 101 3.28 -3.73 0.95
CA GLU A 101 4.59 -3.22 0.52
C GLU A 101 4.78 -1.75 0.93
N ALA A 102 3.74 -0.92 0.87
CA ALA A 102 3.80 0.47 1.33
C ALA A 102 4.11 0.54 2.84
N ALA A 103 3.47 -0.30 3.66
CA ALA A 103 3.76 -0.38 5.09
C ALA A 103 5.21 -0.82 5.36
N ARG A 104 5.71 -1.84 4.62
CA ARG A 104 7.10 -2.28 4.70
C ARG A 104 8.07 -1.16 4.29
N GLN A 105 7.78 -0.43 3.23
CA GLN A 105 8.62 0.66 2.75
C GLN A 105 8.67 1.83 3.73
N LEU A 106 7.53 2.23 4.29
CA LEU A 106 7.50 3.28 5.31
C LEU A 106 8.26 2.86 6.57
N TYR A 107 8.10 1.60 7.02
CA TYR A 107 8.84 1.04 8.14
C TYR A 107 10.36 1.14 7.94
N LEU A 108 10.86 0.80 6.75
CA LEU A 108 12.30 0.90 6.44
C LEU A 108 12.76 2.36 6.32
N ALA A 109 11.95 3.21 5.68
CA ALA A 109 12.29 4.61 5.45
C ALA A 109 12.41 5.43 6.73
N THR A 110 11.79 5.00 7.82
CA THR A 110 11.85 5.65 9.13
C THR A 110 13.04 5.21 9.99
N ARG A 111 13.78 4.19 9.56
CA ARG A 111 14.95 3.70 10.30
C ARG A 111 16.24 4.41 9.90
N PRO A 112 17.22 4.51 10.81
CA PRO A 112 18.56 4.97 10.47
C PRO A 112 19.18 4.10 9.35
N ASP A 113 20.07 4.66 8.57
CA ASP A 113 20.74 3.97 7.44
C ASP A 113 21.42 2.66 7.86
N SER A 114 22.01 2.63 9.05
CA SER A 114 22.65 1.44 9.63
C SER A 114 21.67 0.31 9.94
N GLU A 115 20.37 0.60 10.02
CA GLU A 115 19.32 -0.35 10.39
C GLU A 115 18.30 -0.59 9.27
N ARG A 116 18.58 -0.14 8.04
CA ARG A 116 17.64 -0.27 6.90
C ARG A 116 17.51 -1.67 6.31
N THR A 117 18.24 -2.63 6.82
CA THR A 117 18.08 -4.04 6.44
C THR A 117 17.65 -4.93 7.61
N PRO A 118 16.68 -4.49 8.46
CA PRO A 118 16.21 -5.36 9.52
C PRO A 118 15.55 -6.59 8.92
N GLU A 119 15.79 -7.70 9.52
CA GLU A 119 14.99 -8.90 9.24
C GLU A 119 13.57 -8.65 9.77
N ILE A 120 12.62 -8.45 8.87
CA ILE A 120 11.21 -8.36 9.26
C ILE A 120 10.72 -9.77 9.53
N SER A 121 10.47 -10.07 10.80
CA SER A 121 10.06 -11.40 11.26
C SER A 121 8.56 -11.65 11.03
N SER A 122 7.74 -10.60 11.04
CA SER A 122 6.32 -10.73 10.74
C SER A 122 5.69 -9.45 10.23
N ILE A 123 4.68 -9.61 9.38
CA ILE A 123 3.77 -8.54 8.93
C ILE A 123 2.35 -9.05 9.15
N ARG A 124 1.54 -8.28 9.87
CA ARG A 124 0.10 -8.48 10.00
C ARG A 124 -0.62 -7.30 9.40
N GLY A 125 -1.65 -7.55 8.59
CA GLY A 125 -2.49 -6.50 8.00
C GLY A 125 -3.97 -6.84 8.10
N ASN A 126 -4.80 -5.85 8.41
CA ASN A 126 -6.24 -5.90 8.33
C ASN A 126 -6.70 -4.98 7.20
N PHE A 127 -7.57 -5.46 6.33
CA PHE A 127 -8.11 -4.73 5.19
C PHE A 127 -9.59 -4.50 5.41
N LEU A 128 -9.98 -3.24 5.57
CA LEU A 128 -11.32 -2.83 6.00
C LEU A 128 -12.17 -2.34 4.83
N ALA A 129 -11.52 -1.80 3.78
CA ALA A 129 -12.17 -1.28 2.59
C ALA A 129 -11.24 -1.35 1.37
N PHE A 130 -11.78 -1.10 0.18
CA PHE A 130 -10.98 -0.93 -1.04
C PHE A 130 -10.21 0.39 -1.01
N ALA A 131 -8.97 0.34 -1.48
CA ALA A 131 -8.18 1.52 -1.79
C ALA A 131 -8.49 1.93 -3.23
N GLU A 132 -9.28 2.97 -3.41
CA GLU A 132 -9.77 3.43 -4.71
C GLU A 132 -8.64 4.11 -5.51
N LEU A 133 -8.73 4.10 -6.85
CA LEU A 133 -7.68 4.61 -7.73
C LEU A 133 -7.79 6.10 -8.03
N ASP A 134 -8.93 6.71 -7.76
CA ASP A 134 -9.28 8.09 -8.10
C ASP A 134 -9.26 9.05 -6.89
N SER A 135 -8.71 8.61 -5.77
CA SER A 135 -8.46 9.45 -4.60
C SER A 135 -7.10 9.12 -3.98
N PRO A 136 -6.37 10.09 -3.42
CA PRO A 136 -5.09 9.86 -2.78
C PRO A 136 -5.19 8.89 -1.60
N VAL A 137 -4.26 7.94 -1.54
CA VAL A 137 -4.13 7.00 -0.41
C VAL A 137 -2.92 7.40 0.41
N GLN A 138 -3.12 7.61 1.70
CA GLN A 138 -2.07 7.96 2.65
C GLN A 138 -1.78 6.80 3.60
N ILE A 139 -0.51 6.64 3.94
CA ILE A 139 -0.08 5.74 5.01
C ILE A 139 0.69 6.54 6.05
N ARG A 140 0.41 6.30 7.33
CA ARG A 140 1.13 6.94 8.45
C ARG A 140 1.40 5.97 9.58
N ALA A 141 2.47 6.22 10.32
CA ALA A 141 2.76 5.50 11.56
C ALA A 141 1.81 5.98 12.67
N THR A 142 1.39 5.04 13.53
CA THR A 142 0.63 5.32 14.76
C THR A 142 1.44 5.01 16.00
N ALA A 143 2.38 4.05 15.87
CA ALA A 143 3.37 3.67 16.87
C ALA A 143 4.57 3.01 16.16
N PRO A 144 5.69 2.72 16.83
CA PRO A 144 6.79 1.97 16.25
C PRO A 144 6.34 0.62 15.68
N GLY A 145 6.45 0.47 14.35
CA GLY A 145 6.01 -0.73 13.64
C GLY A 145 4.50 -0.84 13.39
N GLU A 146 3.70 0.15 13.79
CA GLU A 146 2.26 0.18 13.55
C GLU A 146 1.88 1.29 12.58
N PHE A 147 1.02 0.97 11.63
CA PHE A 147 0.64 1.86 10.54
C PHE A 147 -0.85 1.78 10.26
N VAL A 148 -1.42 2.91 9.84
CA VAL A 148 -2.76 2.97 9.26
C VAL A 148 -2.69 3.48 7.84
N VAL A 149 -3.59 2.99 7.02
CA VAL A 149 -3.81 3.48 5.65
C VAL A 149 -5.16 4.14 5.60
N GLU A 150 -5.19 5.35 5.08
CA GLU A 150 -6.38 6.19 5.05
C GLU A 150 -6.64 6.71 3.63
N GLN A 151 -7.90 6.84 3.30
CA GLN A 151 -8.39 7.44 2.07
C GLN A 151 -9.70 8.18 2.36
N ASP A 152 -9.84 9.42 1.91
CA ASP A 152 -11.04 10.25 2.09
C ASP A 152 -11.48 10.33 3.58
N ASN A 153 -10.51 10.54 4.49
CA ASN A 153 -10.72 10.57 5.94
C ASN A 153 -11.26 9.27 6.56
N ARG A 154 -11.13 8.16 5.86
CA ARG A 154 -11.52 6.83 6.33
C ARG A 154 -10.33 5.91 6.41
N GLN A 155 -10.20 5.18 7.51
CA GLN A 155 -9.23 4.09 7.60
C GLN A 155 -9.68 2.93 6.71
N ILE A 156 -8.79 2.49 5.80
CA ILE A 156 -9.03 1.39 4.85
C ILE A 156 -8.19 0.16 5.14
N ALA A 157 -7.08 0.32 5.86
CA ALA A 157 -6.26 -0.80 6.34
C ALA A 157 -5.46 -0.39 7.59
N ASP A 158 -4.94 -1.38 8.31
CA ASP A 158 -3.90 -1.22 9.30
C ASP A 158 -2.86 -2.33 9.20
N PHE A 159 -1.65 -2.05 9.72
CA PHE A 159 -0.53 -2.98 9.67
C PHE A 159 0.26 -2.94 10.98
N ALA A 160 0.77 -4.12 11.38
CA ALA A 160 1.77 -4.26 12.43
C ALA A 160 2.96 -5.07 11.89
N LEU A 161 4.17 -4.50 12.00
CA LEU A 161 5.42 -5.08 11.57
C LEU A 161 6.33 -5.29 12.79
N LYS A 162 7.04 -6.43 12.82
CA LYS A 162 8.06 -6.75 13.82
C LYS A 162 9.36 -7.13 13.13
N SER A 163 10.47 -6.70 13.67
CA SER A 163 11.83 -7.15 13.37
C SER A 163 12.30 -8.18 14.36
#